data_59e6acfc83d95f9086fd89743daf54bb
#
_entry.id   59e6acfc83d95f9086fd89743daf54bb
#
_cell.length_a   1.000
_cell.length_b   1.000
_cell.length_c   1.000
_cell.angle_alpha   90.00
_cell.angle_beta   90.00
_cell.angle_gamma   90.00
#
_symmetry.space_group_name_H-M   'P 1'
#
loop_
_entity.id
_entity.type
_entity.pdbx_description
1 polymer ?
#
loop_
_entity_poly.entity_id
_entity_poly.type
_entity_poly.pdbx_seq_one_letter_code
_entity_poly.pdbx_strand_id
1 'polypeptide(L)'
;NWQGVKQKKLKRGFATKKDALAWEREFLLQQAADLTMTFEAFVEIYITDKKKRLRESTWSVKEHIIRTKILPYFKEKRISEIKPRDVIAWQNEMLNYRDKNGKAYSPTYLKTLHGQLSAILNHAVRFYGLKSNAAATAGCMGSEKHKEMLFWTKEEYLKFAKAMMDKPQSYYAFEVLYWCGIREGELLALTPADFDLDKGVLSITKSYQRLKGRDVITDPKTPKSVRVIQMPQFLTDEIRDYLKSLYKVQPDQRIFEVTKSYLHHEMDRGAKEAGVKRIRIHDLRHSHVSLL
;
A
#
# COMPACT_ATOMS: atom_id res chain seq x y z
N ASN A 1 -13.50 31.58 7.14
CA ASN A 1 -12.36 32.10 6.40
C ASN A 1 -11.09 31.50 7.01
N TRP A 2 -9.94 31.76 6.39
CA TRP A 2 -8.62 31.23 6.73
C TRP A 2 -8.08 31.69 8.10
N GLN A 3 -8.77 32.61 8.75
CA GLN A 3 -8.45 33.16 10.07
C GLN A 3 -9.27 32.53 11.20
N GLY A 4 -9.93 31.40 10.96
CA GLY A 4 -10.79 30.74 11.95
C GLY A 4 -12.17 31.36 12.16
N VAL A 5 -12.48 32.48 11.49
CA VAL A 5 -13.79 33.10 11.54
C VAL A 5 -14.66 32.55 10.39
N LYS A 6 -15.78 31.92 10.72
CA LYS A 6 -16.75 31.45 9.72
C LYS A 6 -17.35 32.64 8.96
N GLN A 7 -16.78 33.01 7.83
CA GLN A 7 -17.43 33.95 6.90
C GLN A 7 -18.21 33.15 5.86
N LYS A 8 -19.51 33.35 5.81
CA LYS A 8 -20.36 32.84 4.73
C LYS A 8 -20.35 33.86 3.60
N LYS A 9 -19.77 33.52 2.44
CA LYS A 9 -19.96 34.26 1.22
C LYS A 9 -21.02 33.54 0.38
N LEU A 10 -22.15 34.20 0.16
CA LEU A 10 -23.25 33.64 -0.57
C LEU A 10 -23.33 34.31 -1.94
N LYS A 11 -23.26 33.52 -3.02
CA LYS A 11 -23.56 33.96 -4.38
C LYS A 11 -24.77 33.16 -4.87
N ARG A 12 -25.76 33.84 -5.41
CA ARG A 12 -26.99 33.28 -5.96
C ARG A 12 -27.06 33.58 -7.45
N GLY A 13 -27.99 32.94 -8.17
CA GLY A 13 -28.24 33.24 -9.58
C GLY A 13 -27.42 32.41 -10.57
N PHE A 14 -26.98 31.24 -10.18
CA PHE A 14 -26.37 30.30 -11.13
C PHE A 14 -27.43 29.61 -11.96
N ALA A 15 -27.23 29.55 -13.28
CA ALA A 15 -28.14 28.88 -14.19
C ALA A 15 -28.20 27.37 -14.00
N THR A 16 -27.05 26.76 -13.64
CA THR A 16 -26.94 25.33 -13.39
C THR A 16 -26.11 25.01 -12.14
N LYS A 17 -26.28 23.80 -11.58
CA LYS A 17 -25.43 23.27 -10.52
C LYS A 17 -23.95 23.20 -10.95
N LYS A 18 -23.69 22.97 -12.23
CA LYS A 18 -22.35 22.93 -12.82
C LYS A 18 -21.67 24.31 -12.72
N ASP A 19 -22.42 25.37 -13.02
CA ASP A 19 -21.91 26.75 -12.93
C ASP A 19 -21.64 27.16 -11.47
N ALA A 20 -22.49 26.74 -10.54
CA ALA A 20 -22.27 26.97 -9.11
C ALA A 20 -20.99 26.27 -8.63
N LEU A 21 -20.77 25.03 -9.01
CA LEU A 21 -19.55 24.26 -8.68
C LEU A 21 -18.31 24.84 -9.37
N ALA A 22 -18.44 25.31 -10.61
CA ALA A 22 -17.35 25.97 -11.33
C ALA A 22 -16.96 27.28 -10.65
N TRP A 23 -17.93 28.11 -10.27
CA TRP A 23 -17.69 29.34 -9.51
C TRP A 23 -17.08 29.09 -8.13
N GLU A 24 -17.60 28.11 -7.37
CA GLU A 24 -17.04 27.71 -6.09
C GLU A 24 -15.56 27.31 -6.24
N ARG A 25 -15.26 26.54 -7.28
CA ARG A 25 -13.90 26.12 -7.60
C ARG A 25 -13.00 27.29 -7.97
N GLU A 26 -13.49 28.20 -8.80
CA GLU A 26 -12.77 29.42 -9.19
C GLU A 26 -12.57 30.36 -8.01
N PHE A 27 -13.58 30.54 -7.18
CA PHE A 27 -13.49 31.33 -5.96
C PHE A 27 -12.48 30.75 -4.95
N LEU A 28 -12.47 29.42 -4.77
CA LEU A 28 -11.47 28.73 -3.97
C LEU A 28 -10.06 28.87 -4.57
N LEU A 29 -9.94 28.84 -5.91
CA LEU A 29 -8.68 29.05 -6.62
C LEU A 29 -8.17 30.48 -6.46
N GLN A 30 -9.02 31.50 -6.57
CA GLN A 30 -8.66 32.91 -6.37
C GLN A 30 -8.23 33.18 -4.92
N GLN A 31 -8.90 32.57 -3.95
CA GLN A 31 -8.45 32.64 -2.54
C GLN A 31 -7.18 31.83 -2.28
N ALA A 32 -6.95 30.77 -3.02
CA ALA A 32 -5.71 30.01 -2.99
C ALA A 32 -4.54 30.76 -3.62
N ALA A 33 -4.80 31.67 -4.58
CA ALA A 33 -3.74 32.49 -5.19
C ALA A 33 -3.02 33.38 -4.16
N ASP A 34 -3.73 33.81 -3.10
CA ASP A 34 -3.09 34.55 -1.99
C ASP A 34 -2.36 33.64 -1.01
N LEU A 35 -2.58 32.30 -1.04
CA LEU A 35 -2.01 31.27 -0.15
C LEU A 35 -1.95 31.66 1.33
N THR A 36 -2.91 32.49 1.73
CA THR A 36 -3.08 32.94 3.14
C THR A 36 -3.82 31.92 3.99
N MET A 37 -4.33 30.85 3.33
CA MET A 37 -5.03 29.77 3.99
C MET A 37 -4.12 28.94 4.89
N THR A 38 -4.69 28.30 5.90
CA THR A 38 -3.96 27.36 6.74
C THR A 38 -3.55 26.12 5.94
N PHE A 39 -2.50 25.44 6.39
CA PHE A 39 -2.05 24.18 5.79
C PHE A 39 -3.17 23.11 5.84
N GLU A 40 -3.96 23.06 6.91
CA GLU A 40 -5.12 22.16 7.02
C GLU A 40 -6.14 22.41 5.91
N ALA A 41 -6.50 23.66 5.66
CA ALA A 41 -7.44 24.02 4.59
C ALA A 41 -6.87 23.63 3.20
N PHE A 42 -5.58 23.83 2.98
CA PHE A 42 -4.93 23.41 1.74
C PHE A 42 -4.89 21.88 1.59
N VAL A 43 -4.68 21.15 2.68
CA VAL A 43 -4.71 19.68 2.66
C VAL A 43 -6.06 19.16 2.17
N GLU A 44 -7.19 19.76 2.56
CA GLU A 44 -8.51 19.34 2.07
C GLU A 44 -8.66 19.58 0.55
N ILE A 45 -8.09 20.66 0.02
CA ILE A 45 -8.00 20.89 -1.44
C ILE A 45 -7.15 19.79 -2.09
N TYR A 46 -5.96 19.52 -1.55
CA TYR A 46 -5.08 18.47 -2.03
C TYR A 46 -5.75 17.08 -2.03
N ILE A 47 -6.51 16.77 -0.98
CA ILE A 47 -7.30 15.53 -0.87
C ILE A 47 -8.30 15.45 -2.03
N THR A 48 -9.06 16.51 -2.25
CA THR A 48 -10.08 16.59 -3.32
C THR A 48 -9.47 16.37 -4.69
N ASP A 49 -8.31 16.97 -4.96
CA ASP A 49 -7.62 16.88 -6.24
C ASP A 49 -6.99 15.51 -6.50
N LYS A 50 -6.54 14.82 -5.44
CA LYS A 50 -5.72 13.60 -5.56
C LYS A 50 -6.47 12.31 -5.29
N LYS A 51 -7.45 12.30 -4.39
CA LYS A 51 -8.13 11.06 -3.93
C LYS A 51 -8.71 10.26 -5.08
N LYS A 52 -9.37 10.91 -6.04
CA LYS A 52 -10.02 10.25 -7.18
C LYS A 52 -9.04 9.65 -8.20
N ARG A 53 -7.76 10.04 -8.13
CA ARG A 53 -6.71 9.60 -9.08
C ARG A 53 -5.84 8.48 -8.53
N LEU A 54 -6.08 8.05 -7.29
CA LEU A 54 -5.27 7.07 -6.60
C LEU A 54 -6.12 5.85 -6.22
N ARG A 55 -5.51 4.68 -6.22
CA ARG A 55 -6.15 3.48 -5.67
C ARG A 55 -6.44 3.67 -4.19
N GLU A 56 -7.56 3.12 -3.71
CA GLU A 56 -8.00 3.25 -2.32
C GLU A 56 -6.90 2.86 -1.30
N SER A 57 -6.18 1.77 -1.56
CA SER A 57 -5.06 1.33 -0.70
C SER A 57 -3.93 2.36 -0.60
N THR A 58 -3.55 2.96 -1.72
CA THR A 58 -2.51 4.00 -1.75
C THR A 58 -3.00 5.25 -1.02
N TRP A 59 -4.26 5.62 -1.24
CA TRP A 59 -4.87 6.77 -0.60
C TRP A 59 -4.96 6.58 0.92
N SER A 60 -5.41 5.41 1.39
CA SER A 60 -5.54 5.11 2.82
C SER A 60 -4.22 5.32 3.59
N VAL A 61 -3.11 4.82 3.05
CA VAL A 61 -1.78 5.01 3.66
C VAL A 61 -1.37 6.49 3.64
N LYS A 62 -1.58 7.17 2.52
CA LYS A 62 -1.27 8.60 2.37
C LYS A 62 -2.09 9.46 3.33
N GLU A 63 -3.38 9.24 3.42
CA GLU A 63 -4.30 9.94 4.31
C GLU A 63 -3.92 9.73 5.78
N HIS A 64 -3.60 8.50 6.17
CA HIS A 64 -3.13 8.19 7.52
C HIS A 64 -1.89 9.00 7.90
N ILE A 65 -0.88 9.03 7.03
CA ILE A 65 0.34 9.80 7.27
C ILE A 65 0.03 11.30 7.39
N ILE A 66 -0.77 11.83 6.49
CA ILE A 66 -1.13 13.26 6.49
C ILE A 66 -1.81 13.62 7.80
N ARG A 67 -2.85 12.86 8.20
CA ARG A 67 -3.65 13.17 9.39
C ARG A 67 -2.92 12.94 10.70
N THR A 68 -2.02 11.92 10.77
CA THR A 68 -1.39 11.53 12.05
C THR A 68 0.02 12.05 12.24
N LYS A 69 0.73 12.45 11.17
CA LYS A 69 2.15 12.81 11.24
C LYS A 69 2.47 14.19 10.71
N ILE A 70 1.62 14.75 9.85
CA ILE A 70 1.89 16.04 9.19
C ILE A 70 0.93 17.11 9.74
N LEU A 71 -0.37 16.88 9.68
CA LEU A 71 -1.37 17.84 10.16
C LEU A 71 -1.17 18.26 11.61
N PRO A 72 -0.89 17.37 12.60
CA PRO A 72 -0.71 17.78 13.98
C PRO A 72 0.36 18.86 14.17
N TYR A 73 1.32 18.93 13.25
CA TYR A 73 2.43 19.87 13.32
C TYR A 73 2.20 21.16 12.52
N PHE A 74 1.58 21.06 11.34
CA PHE A 74 1.48 22.18 10.39
C PHE A 74 0.09 22.79 10.26
N LYS A 75 -0.96 22.19 10.80
CA LYS A 75 -2.36 22.53 10.50
C LYS A 75 -2.68 24.00 10.61
N GLU A 76 -2.21 24.68 11.67
CA GLU A 76 -2.51 26.09 11.97
C GLU A 76 -1.62 27.09 11.19
N LYS A 77 -0.51 26.63 10.61
CA LYS A 77 0.39 27.50 9.86
C LYS A 77 -0.21 27.86 8.52
N ARG A 78 -0.05 29.10 8.08
CA ARG A 78 -0.36 29.46 6.69
C ARG A 78 0.62 28.74 5.76
N ILE A 79 0.12 28.18 4.67
CA ILE A 79 0.98 27.40 3.76
C ILE A 79 2.11 28.24 3.18
N SER A 80 1.88 29.52 2.92
CA SER A 80 2.88 30.49 2.44
C SER A 80 3.97 30.83 3.47
N GLU A 81 3.71 30.59 4.75
CA GLU A 81 4.61 30.90 5.85
C GLU A 81 5.45 29.70 6.31
N ILE A 82 5.18 28.51 5.78
CA ILE A 82 5.98 27.30 6.08
C ILE A 82 7.37 27.47 5.47
N LYS A 83 8.37 27.63 6.32
CA LYS A 83 9.79 27.81 5.94
C LYS A 83 10.58 26.51 6.09
N PRO A 84 11.72 26.35 5.43
CA PRO A 84 12.59 25.19 5.59
C PRO A 84 12.93 24.88 7.05
N ARG A 85 13.13 25.88 7.89
CA ARG A 85 13.38 25.72 9.33
C ARG A 85 12.24 25.01 10.06
N ASP A 86 10.97 25.24 9.67
CA ASP A 86 9.82 24.61 10.27
C ASP A 86 9.78 23.12 9.91
N VAL A 87 10.18 22.82 8.66
CA VAL A 87 10.30 21.43 8.19
C VAL A 87 11.44 20.71 8.91
N ILE A 88 12.59 21.35 9.10
CA ILE A 88 13.72 20.77 9.86
C ILE A 88 13.31 20.48 11.31
N ALA A 89 12.59 21.40 11.97
CA ALA A 89 12.09 21.20 13.32
C ALA A 89 11.16 19.98 13.40
N TRP A 90 10.22 19.85 12.46
CA TRP A 90 9.35 18.67 12.34
C TRP A 90 10.15 17.38 12.05
N GLN A 91 11.15 17.44 11.18
CA GLN A 91 12.02 16.28 10.90
C GLN A 91 12.75 15.83 12.17
N ASN A 92 13.28 16.75 12.97
CA ASN A 92 13.96 16.44 14.22
C ASN A 92 13.02 15.76 15.22
N GLU A 93 11.76 16.20 15.29
CA GLU A 93 10.75 15.54 16.12
C GLU A 93 10.46 14.11 15.64
N MET A 94 10.33 13.89 14.32
CA MET A 94 10.13 12.55 13.75
C MET A 94 11.35 11.64 13.94
N LEU A 95 12.56 12.17 13.86
CA LEU A 95 13.81 11.45 14.11
C LEU A 95 13.96 11.03 15.59
N ASN A 96 13.53 11.91 16.48
CA ASN A 96 13.59 11.66 17.93
C ASN A 96 12.43 10.82 18.46
N TYR A 97 11.41 10.56 17.64
CA TYR A 97 10.26 9.76 18.06
C TYR A 97 10.69 8.35 18.52
N ARG A 98 10.10 7.91 19.62
CA ARG A 98 10.17 6.53 20.09
C ARG A 98 8.76 6.05 20.43
N ASP A 99 8.46 4.82 20.07
CA ASP A 99 7.21 4.18 20.45
C ASP A 99 7.27 3.71 21.94
N LYS A 100 6.17 3.13 22.41
CA LYS A 100 6.07 2.59 23.79
C LYS A 100 7.12 1.52 24.13
N ASN A 101 7.77 0.94 23.13
CA ASN A 101 8.83 -0.05 23.27
C ASN A 101 10.23 0.56 23.02
N GLY A 102 10.35 1.89 22.95
CA GLY A 102 11.61 2.59 22.69
C GLY A 102 12.09 2.53 21.24
N LYS A 103 11.27 2.02 20.30
CA LYS A 103 11.65 1.84 18.90
C LYS A 103 11.47 3.14 18.11
N ALA A 104 12.54 3.54 17.38
CA ALA A 104 12.52 4.66 16.46
C ALA A 104 11.80 4.32 15.13
N TYR A 105 11.38 5.34 14.39
CA TYR A 105 10.95 5.15 13.01
C TYR A 105 12.11 4.63 12.14
N SER A 106 11.79 3.73 11.22
CA SER A 106 12.79 3.26 10.26
C SER A 106 13.20 4.39 9.28
N PRO A 107 14.44 4.39 8.78
CA PRO A 107 14.89 5.39 7.80
C PRO A 107 14.00 5.46 6.56
N THR A 108 13.50 4.33 6.06
CA THR A 108 12.58 4.27 4.92
C THR A 108 11.23 4.90 5.25
N TYR A 109 10.72 4.71 6.48
CA TYR A 109 9.47 5.35 6.90
C TYR A 109 9.61 6.87 7.02
N LEU A 110 10.72 7.34 7.61
CA LEU A 110 11.05 8.76 7.68
C LEU A 110 11.10 9.39 6.27
N LYS A 111 11.76 8.75 5.31
CA LYS A 111 11.74 9.17 3.90
C LYS A 111 10.33 9.25 3.34
N THR A 112 9.47 8.29 3.68
CA THR A 112 8.07 8.28 3.25
C THR A 112 7.30 9.46 3.85
N LEU A 113 7.47 9.77 5.14
CA LEU A 113 6.83 10.91 5.79
C LEU A 113 7.24 12.22 5.10
N HIS A 114 8.54 12.43 4.90
CA HIS A 114 9.06 13.61 4.20
C HIS A 114 8.50 13.71 2.78
N GLY A 115 8.48 12.60 2.04
CA GLY A 115 7.93 12.55 0.69
C GLY A 115 6.44 12.94 0.61
N GLN A 116 5.63 12.63 1.64
CA GLN A 116 4.23 13.05 1.67
C GLN A 116 4.09 14.56 1.89
N LEU A 117 4.85 15.16 2.80
CA LEU A 117 4.87 16.62 3.00
C LEU A 117 5.33 17.34 1.72
N SER A 118 6.43 16.87 1.15
CA SER A 118 6.97 17.42 -0.10
C SER A 118 5.98 17.32 -1.26
N ALA A 119 5.21 16.24 -1.35
CA ALA A 119 4.19 16.07 -2.39
C ALA A 119 3.03 17.07 -2.26
N ILE A 120 2.62 17.41 -1.02
CA ILE A 120 1.59 18.43 -0.77
C ILE A 120 2.12 19.81 -1.17
N LEU A 121 3.31 20.18 -0.71
CA LEU A 121 3.92 21.47 -1.03
C LEU A 121 4.24 21.61 -2.54
N ASN A 122 4.69 20.54 -3.20
CA ASN A 122 4.86 20.53 -4.66
C ASN A 122 3.53 20.72 -5.40
N HIS A 123 2.45 20.19 -4.89
CA HIS A 123 1.12 20.42 -5.46
C HIS A 123 0.73 21.90 -5.37
N ALA A 124 1.02 22.53 -4.22
CA ALA A 124 0.82 23.96 -4.02
C ALA A 124 1.69 24.81 -4.99
N VAL A 125 2.95 24.45 -5.18
CA VAL A 125 3.86 25.12 -6.13
C VAL A 125 3.33 25.01 -7.56
N ARG A 126 2.94 23.81 -7.98
CA ARG A 126 2.58 23.55 -9.39
C ARG A 126 1.22 24.12 -9.80
N PHE A 127 0.26 24.17 -8.89
CA PHE A 127 -1.12 24.44 -9.25
C PHE A 127 -1.74 25.63 -8.50
N TYR A 128 -1.10 26.10 -7.42
CA TYR A 128 -1.69 27.11 -6.54
C TYR A 128 -0.75 28.31 -6.25
N GLY A 129 0.36 28.43 -6.98
CA GLY A 129 1.22 29.61 -6.93
C GLY A 129 2.11 29.73 -5.69
N LEU A 130 2.33 28.66 -4.91
CA LEU A 130 3.35 28.67 -3.86
C LEU A 130 4.74 28.89 -4.49
N LYS A 131 5.52 29.82 -3.97
CA LYS A 131 6.81 30.23 -4.58
C LYS A 131 7.84 29.10 -4.59
N SER A 132 7.91 28.30 -3.53
CA SER A 132 8.89 27.23 -3.41
C SER A 132 8.39 26.13 -2.46
N ASN A 133 8.96 24.94 -2.61
CA ASN A 133 8.70 23.82 -1.71
C ASN A 133 9.69 23.82 -0.55
N ALA A 134 9.24 24.27 0.63
CA ALA A 134 10.06 24.32 1.84
C ALA A 134 10.62 22.95 2.26
N ALA A 135 9.89 21.84 1.98
CA ALA A 135 10.37 20.49 2.28
C ALA A 135 11.51 20.08 1.34
N ALA A 136 11.45 20.45 0.06
CA ALA A 136 12.54 20.19 -0.86
C ALA A 136 13.81 20.96 -0.47
N THR A 137 13.64 22.21 -0.04
CA THR A 137 14.76 23.06 0.43
C THR A 137 15.38 22.55 1.74
N ALA A 138 14.54 22.01 2.66
CA ALA A 138 15.03 21.45 3.93
C ALA A 138 15.84 20.16 3.75
N GLY A 139 15.72 19.50 2.61
CA GLY A 139 16.34 18.20 2.37
C GLY A 139 15.55 17.02 2.94
N CYS A 140 15.84 15.83 2.44
CA CYS A 140 15.13 14.61 2.84
C CYS A 140 15.61 14.12 4.22
N MET A 141 14.68 13.64 5.05
CA MET A 141 15.02 12.85 6.24
C MET A 141 14.91 11.35 5.93
N GLY A 142 15.84 10.60 6.49
CA GLY A 142 15.90 9.14 6.28
C GLY A 142 16.55 8.75 4.96
N SER A 143 16.67 7.47 4.74
CA SER A 143 17.34 6.89 3.58
C SER A 143 16.71 5.55 3.19
N GLU A 144 16.88 5.14 1.94
CA GLU A 144 16.66 3.76 1.55
C GLU A 144 17.95 2.98 1.79
N LYS A 145 17.92 2.09 2.78
CA LYS A 145 18.94 1.06 2.89
C LYS A 145 18.40 -0.18 2.20
N HIS A 146 19.02 -0.55 1.09
CA HIS A 146 18.76 -1.85 0.48
C HIS A 146 19.28 -2.91 1.46
N LYS A 147 18.35 -3.70 1.99
CA LYS A 147 18.71 -4.93 2.70
C LYS A 147 18.99 -5.98 1.66
N GLU A 148 19.98 -6.82 1.93
CA GLU A 148 20.23 -8.02 1.15
C GLU A 148 18.95 -8.83 1.00
N MET A 149 18.66 -9.27 -0.23
CA MET A 149 17.48 -10.10 -0.49
C MET A 149 17.76 -11.51 0.02
N LEU A 150 16.95 -11.92 0.99
CA LEU A 150 16.99 -13.29 1.48
C LEU A 150 16.16 -14.17 0.53
N PHE A 151 16.62 -15.38 0.33
CA PHE A 151 15.88 -16.41 -0.40
C PHE A 151 16.18 -17.77 0.21
N TRP A 152 15.35 -18.75 -0.04
CA TRP A 152 15.58 -20.15 0.28
C TRP A 152 16.11 -20.90 -0.94
N THR A 153 17.05 -21.83 -0.70
CA THR A 153 17.36 -22.86 -1.67
C THR A 153 16.20 -23.86 -1.77
N LYS A 154 16.22 -24.72 -2.77
CA LYS A 154 15.21 -25.77 -2.92
C LYS A 154 15.16 -26.68 -1.68
N GLU A 155 16.34 -27.05 -1.15
CA GLU A 155 16.45 -27.91 0.02
C GLU A 155 15.86 -27.26 1.29
N GLU A 156 16.13 -25.95 1.50
CA GLU A 156 15.54 -25.18 2.61
C GLU A 156 14.02 -25.12 2.47
N TYR A 157 13.52 -24.89 1.25
CA TYR A 157 12.09 -24.86 1.00
C TYR A 157 11.42 -26.23 1.25
N LEU A 158 12.00 -27.33 0.78
CA LEU A 158 11.45 -28.67 0.99
C LEU A 158 11.37 -29.05 2.48
N LYS A 159 12.35 -28.63 3.31
CA LYS A 159 12.28 -28.78 4.76
C LYS A 159 11.09 -28.00 5.35
N PHE A 160 10.90 -26.76 4.90
CA PHE A 160 9.77 -25.93 5.30
C PHE A 160 8.43 -26.54 4.86
N ALA A 161 8.30 -26.96 3.61
CA ALA A 161 7.08 -27.56 3.07
C ALA A 161 6.69 -28.80 3.90
N LYS A 162 7.66 -29.65 4.25
CA LYS A 162 7.42 -30.82 5.12
C LYS A 162 6.86 -30.44 6.48
N ALA A 163 7.33 -29.36 7.10
CA ALA A 163 6.83 -28.85 8.36
C ALA A 163 5.41 -28.24 8.25
N MET A 164 4.95 -27.94 7.03
CA MET A 164 3.62 -27.36 6.80
C MET A 164 2.53 -28.40 6.49
N MET A 165 2.88 -29.68 6.32
CA MET A 165 1.95 -30.75 5.92
C MET A 165 0.84 -31.00 6.94
N ASP A 166 1.02 -30.62 8.20
CA ASP A 166 0.01 -30.71 9.26
C ASP A 166 -1.21 -29.81 9.02
N LYS A 167 -1.08 -28.80 8.18
CA LYS A 167 -2.13 -27.83 7.83
C LYS A 167 -2.27 -27.68 6.31
N PRO A 168 -3.15 -28.47 5.68
CA PRO A 168 -3.29 -28.52 4.22
C PRO A 168 -3.45 -27.14 3.58
N GLN A 169 -4.29 -26.26 4.13
CA GLN A 169 -4.49 -24.92 3.60
C GLN A 169 -3.20 -24.09 3.58
N SER A 170 -2.37 -24.19 4.60
CA SER A 170 -1.08 -23.51 4.67
C SER A 170 -0.07 -24.16 3.70
N TYR A 171 0.00 -25.48 3.68
CA TYR A 171 0.87 -26.24 2.79
C TYR A 171 0.65 -25.84 1.32
N TYR A 172 -0.58 -25.98 0.82
CA TYR A 172 -0.88 -25.64 -0.57
C TYR A 172 -0.72 -24.15 -0.90
N ALA A 173 -1.00 -23.26 0.07
CA ALA A 173 -0.74 -21.83 -0.13
C ALA A 173 0.76 -21.56 -0.37
N PHE A 174 1.65 -22.17 0.40
CA PHE A 174 3.09 -22.00 0.23
C PHE A 174 3.63 -22.72 -1.00
N GLU A 175 3.08 -23.89 -1.36
CA GLU A 175 3.41 -24.60 -2.61
C GLU A 175 3.15 -23.70 -3.83
N VAL A 176 1.97 -23.09 -3.91
CA VAL A 176 1.64 -22.18 -5.01
C VAL A 176 2.53 -20.93 -5.00
N LEU A 177 2.83 -20.35 -3.81
CA LEU A 177 3.72 -19.18 -3.70
C LEU A 177 5.14 -19.48 -4.20
N TYR A 178 5.67 -20.63 -3.83
CA TYR A 178 7.05 -21.00 -4.16
C TYR A 178 7.18 -21.44 -5.61
N TRP A 179 6.39 -22.41 -6.07
CA TRP A 179 6.54 -22.99 -7.39
C TRP A 179 5.98 -22.12 -8.53
N CYS A 180 5.01 -21.25 -8.25
CA CYS A 180 4.48 -20.31 -9.25
C CYS A 180 5.07 -18.92 -9.12
N GLY A 181 5.81 -18.61 -8.06
CA GLY A 181 6.43 -17.30 -7.85
C GLY A 181 5.45 -16.13 -7.83
N ILE A 182 4.21 -16.34 -7.39
CA ILE A 182 3.17 -15.31 -7.37
C ILE A 182 3.26 -14.43 -6.12
N ARG A 183 2.55 -13.30 -6.14
CA ARG A 183 2.49 -12.39 -4.97
C ARG A 183 1.46 -12.91 -3.96
N GLU A 184 1.70 -12.64 -2.68
CA GLU A 184 0.77 -13.01 -1.59
C GLU A 184 -0.67 -12.52 -1.84
N GLY A 185 -0.85 -11.31 -2.35
CA GLY A 185 -2.18 -10.80 -2.67
C GLY A 185 -2.82 -11.48 -3.89
N GLU A 186 -2.02 -11.97 -4.84
CA GLU A 186 -2.48 -12.77 -5.98
C GLU A 186 -2.94 -14.15 -5.47
N LEU A 187 -2.14 -14.82 -4.63
CA LEU A 187 -2.51 -16.08 -3.97
C LEU A 187 -3.87 -15.98 -3.26
N LEU A 188 -4.03 -14.98 -2.39
CA LEU A 188 -5.24 -14.82 -1.58
C LEU A 188 -6.49 -14.45 -2.41
N ALA A 189 -6.32 -14.12 -3.69
CA ALA A 189 -7.41 -13.87 -4.62
C ALA A 189 -7.80 -15.10 -5.44
N LEU A 190 -7.02 -16.18 -5.42
CA LEU A 190 -7.25 -17.35 -6.26
C LEU A 190 -8.58 -18.04 -5.97
N THR A 191 -9.22 -18.47 -7.03
CA THR A 191 -10.48 -19.24 -7.05
C THR A 191 -10.26 -20.49 -7.90
N PRO A 192 -11.12 -21.52 -7.81
CA PRO A 192 -11.02 -22.70 -8.69
C PRO A 192 -10.97 -22.35 -10.18
N ALA A 193 -11.71 -21.33 -10.61
CA ALA A 193 -11.75 -20.89 -12.01
C ALA A 193 -10.42 -20.32 -12.55
N ASP A 194 -9.45 -19.99 -11.68
CA ASP A 194 -8.14 -19.51 -12.10
C ASP A 194 -7.20 -20.64 -12.53
N PHE A 195 -7.55 -21.93 -12.25
CA PHE A 195 -6.76 -23.11 -12.57
C PHE A 195 -7.35 -23.87 -13.76
N ASP A 196 -6.59 -23.98 -14.84
CA ASP A 196 -6.86 -24.95 -15.91
C ASP A 196 -5.96 -26.16 -15.65
N LEU A 197 -6.49 -27.12 -14.88
CA LEU A 197 -5.74 -28.30 -14.43
C LEU A 197 -5.48 -29.31 -15.55
N ASP A 198 -6.20 -29.24 -16.66
CA ASP A 198 -5.97 -30.11 -17.81
C ASP A 198 -4.77 -29.63 -18.63
N LYS A 199 -4.60 -28.31 -18.72
CA LYS A 199 -3.40 -27.70 -19.33
C LYS A 199 -2.26 -27.46 -18.32
N GLY A 200 -2.49 -27.65 -17.03
CA GLY A 200 -1.50 -27.37 -15.99
C GLY A 200 -1.13 -25.89 -15.87
N VAL A 201 -2.09 -24.98 -16.05
CA VAL A 201 -1.81 -23.54 -16.02
C VAL A 201 -2.62 -22.81 -14.95
N LEU A 202 -2.02 -21.77 -14.39
CA LEU A 202 -2.59 -20.84 -13.42
C LEU A 202 -2.70 -19.44 -14.02
N SER A 203 -3.89 -18.88 -14.04
CA SER A 203 -4.18 -17.53 -14.52
C SER A 203 -4.14 -16.52 -13.38
N ILE A 204 -3.33 -15.47 -13.49
CA ILE A 204 -3.24 -14.39 -12.52
C ILE A 204 -3.91 -13.14 -13.10
N THR A 205 -5.14 -12.88 -12.65
CA THR A 205 -5.98 -11.78 -13.16
C THR A 205 -6.43 -10.81 -12.08
N LYS A 206 -6.23 -11.14 -10.81
CA LYS A 206 -6.76 -10.39 -9.66
C LYS A 206 -5.83 -10.43 -8.46
N SER A 207 -6.05 -9.54 -7.50
CA SER A 207 -5.28 -9.47 -6.26
C SER A 207 -6.20 -9.08 -5.10
N TYR A 208 -6.03 -9.76 -3.98
CA TYR A 208 -6.76 -9.53 -2.74
C TYR A 208 -6.01 -8.56 -1.83
N GLN A 209 -6.77 -7.72 -1.16
CA GLN A 209 -6.31 -6.90 -0.05
C GLN A 209 -7.45 -6.66 0.95
N ARG A 210 -7.12 -6.50 2.24
CA ARG A 210 -8.09 -6.13 3.27
C ARG A 210 -7.94 -4.64 3.57
N LEU A 211 -8.98 -3.86 3.31
CA LEU A 211 -9.00 -2.41 3.52
C LEU A 211 -10.09 -2.02 4.50
N LYS A 212 -9.72 -1.38 5.61
CA LYS A 212 -10.66 -0.92 6.64
C LYS A 212 -11.65 -2.02 7.09
N GLY A 213 -11.13 -3.25 7.28
CA GLY A 213 -11.91 -4.41 7.69
C GLY A 213 -12.70 -5.10 6.57
N ARG A 214 -12.71 -4.57 5.34
CA ARG A 214 -13.39 -5.15 4.17
C ARG A 214 -12.42 -5.92 3.29
N ASP A 215 -12.86 -7.03 2.77
CA ASP A 215 -12.15 -7.78 1.73
C ASP A 215 -12.39 -7.12 0.38
N VAL A 216 -11.31 -6.83 -0.34
CA VAL A 216 -11.37 -6.13 -1.63
C VAL A 216 -10.54 -6.90 -2.64
N ILE A 217 -11.19 -7.35 -3.70
CA ILE A 217 -10.54 -7.92 -4.88
C ILE A 217 -10.37 -6.79 -5.90
N THR A 218 -9.18 -6.63 -6.41
CA THR A 218 -8.82 -5.59 -7.39
C THR A 218 -8.10 -6.20 -8.57
N ASP A 219 -8.18 -5.52 -9.70
CA ASP A 219 -7.31 -5.82 -10.84
C ASP A 219 -5.84 -5.69 -10.47
N PRO A 220 -4.95 -6.39 -11.15
CA PRO A 220 -3.52 -6.27 -10.96
C PRO A 220 -3.04 -4.82 -11.10
N LYS A 221 -1.92 -4.49 -10.47
CA LYS A 221 -1.39 -3.12 -10.41
C LYS A 221 -1.05 -2.56 -11.80
N THR A 222 -0.63 -3.43 -12.72
CA THR A 222 -0.29 -3.06 -14.10
C THR A 222 -0.83 -4.13 -15.07
N PRO A 223 -1.12 -3.79 -16.34
CA PRO A 223 -1.53 -4.77 -17.35
C PRO A 223 -0.54 -5.93 -17.48
N LYS A 224 0.77 -5.68 -17.37
CA LYS A 224 1.82 -6.70 -17.39
C LYS A 224 1.77 -7.68 -16.21
N SER A 225 0.99 -7.40 -15.17
CA SER A 225 0.80 -8.31 -14.04
C SER A 225 -0.26 -9.39 -14.32
N VAL A 226 -1.12 -9.18 -15.32
CA VAL A 226 -2.00 -10.24 -15.87
C VAL A 226 -1.13 -11.20 -16.64
N ARG A 227 -1.14 -12.47 -16.25
CA ARG A 227 -0.28 -13.50 -16.85
C ARG A 227 -0.84 -14.88 -16.58
N VAL A 228 -0.43 -15.82 -17.42
CA VAL A 228 -0.61 -17.25 -17.24
C VAL A 228 0.72 -17.85 -16.84
N ILE A 229 0.72 -18.77 -15.89
CA ILE A 229 1.90 -19.45 -15.37
C ILE A 229 1.74 -20.95 -15.62
N GLN A 230 2.73 -21.57 -16.23
CA GLN A 230 2.80 -23.03 -16.34
C GLN A 230 3.16 -23.61 -14.98
N MET A 231 2.34 -24.46 -14.43
CA MET A 231 2.61 -25.18 -13.19
C MET A 231 3.41 -26.46 -13.47
N PRO A 232 4.33 -26.83 -12.57
CA PRO A 232 4.89 -28.20 -12.60
C PRO A 232 3.80 -29.26 -12.47
N GLN A 233 3.97 -30.40 -13.14
CA GLN A 233 2.94 -31.46 -13.15
C GLN A 233 2.55 -31.93 -11.74
N PHE A 234 3.53 -32.15 -10.87
CA PHE A 234 3.26 -32.57 -9.50
C PHE A 234 2.37 -31.55 -8.74
N LEU A 235 2.63 -30.23 -8.93
CA LEU A 235 1.81 -29.19 -8.30
C LEU A 235 0.39 -29.18 -8.88
N THR A 236 0.24 -29.41 -10.18
CA THR A 236 -1.07 -29.53 -10.84
C THR A 236 -1.90 -30.68 -10.22
N ASP A 237 -1.25 -31.81 -10.00
CA ASP A 237 -1.91 -32.99 -9.39
C ASP A 237 -2.25 -32.74 -7.92
N GLU A 238 -1.34 -32.17 -7.15
CA GLU A 238 -1.59 -31.76 -5.76
C GLU A 238 -2.72 -30.74 -5.64
N ILE A 239 -2.78 -29.73 -6.48
CA ILE A 239 -3.87 -28.73 -6.47
C ILE A 239 -5.18 -29.37 -6.89
N ARG A 240 -5.18 -30.30 -7.85
CA ARG A 240 -6.39 -31.08 -8.22
C ARG A 240 -6.95 -31.82 -7.02
N ASP A 241 -6.12 -32.47 -6.24
CA ASP A 241 -6.55 -33.23 -5.06
C ASP A 241 -6.97 -32.30 -3.92
N TYR A 242 -6.28 -31.18 -3.74
CA TYR A 242 -6.68 -30.15 -2.78
C TYR A 242 -8.06 -29.59 -3.10
N LEU A 243 -8.32 -29.20 -4.36
CA LEU A 243 -9.63 -28.67 -4.76
C LEU A 243 -10.75 -29.70 -4.58
N LYS A 244 -10.50 -31.00 -4.82
CA LYS A 244 -11.48 -32.07 -4.52
C LYS A 244 -11.76 -32.20 -3.01
N SER A 245 -10.77 -31.93 -2.17
CA SER A 245 -10.92 -32.00 -0.71
C SER A 245 -11.75 -30.87 -0.12
N LEU A 246 -11.89 -29.76 -0.85
CA LEU A 246 -12.65 -28.61 -0.40
C LEU A 246 -14.16 -28.86 -0.55
N TYR A 247 -14.91 -28.66 0.56
CA TYR A 247 -16.35 -28.95 0.56
C TYR A 247 -17.13 -27.84 -0.17
N LYS A 248 -17.80 -28.17 -1.27
CA LYS A 248 -18.75 -27.32 -2.03
C LYS A 248 -18.20 -25.92 -2.41
N VAL A 249 -16.89 -25.80 -2.67
CA VAL A 249 -16.30 -24.53 -3.12
C VAL A 249 -16.88 -24.14 -4.49
N GLN A 250 -17.38 -22.91 -4.58
CA GLN A 250 -17.89 -22.37 -5.83
C GLN A 250 -16.74 -21.94 -6.76
N PRO A 251 -16.94 -21.93 -8.08
CA PRO A 251 -15.88 -21.57 -9.04
C PRO A 251 -15.28 -20.16 -8.82
N ASP A 252 -16.04 -19.25 -8.25
CA ASP A 252 -15.66 -17.84 -7.97
C ASP A 252 -15.29 -17.59 -6.50
N GLN A 253 -15.41 -18.60 -5.63
CA GLN A 253 -15.04 -18.50 -4.22
C GLN A 253 -13.53 -18.61 -4.05
N ARG A 254 -12.96 -17.80 -3.15
CA ARG A 254 -11.52 -17.88 -2.82
C ARG A 254 -11.18 -19.21 -2.17
N ILE A 255 -10.15 -19.89 -2.68
CA ILE A 255 -9.70 -21.19 -2.12
C ILE A 255 -8.84 -21.01 -0.86
N PHE A 256 -8.21 -19.85 -0.68
CA PHE A 256 -7.43 -19.51 0.50
C PHE A 256 -8.14 -18.40 1.29
N GLU A 257 -9.11 -18.79 2.10
CA GLU A 257 -9.91 -17.85 2.92
C GLU A 257 -9.18 -17.45 4.22
N VAL A 258 -7.91 -17.15 4.10
CA VAL A 258 -7.05 -16.69 5.20
C VAL A 258 -6.63 -15.25 5.00
N THR A 259 -6.06 -14.66 6.05
CA THR A 259 -5.49 -13.32 6.03
C THR A 259 -3.98 -13.36 5.77
N LYS A 260 -3.41 -12.23 5.37
CA LYS A 260 -1.94 -12.07 5.30
C LYS A 260 -1.29 -12.36 6.64
N SER A 261 -1.86 -11.87 7.73
CA SER A 261 -1.32 -12.13 9.08
C SER A 261 -1.25 -13.61 9.40
N TYR A 262 -2.26 -14.39 8.97
CA TYR A 262 -2.24 -15.85 9.12
C TYR A 262 -1.04 -16.47 8.40
N LEU A 263 -0.83 -16.12 7.13
CA LEU A 263 0.31 -16.64 6.37
C LEU A 263 1.67 -16.23 6.98
N HIS A 264 1.76 -15.00 7.52
CA HIS A 264 2.96 -14.57 8.23
C HIS A 264 3.23 -15.40 9.49
N HIS A 265 2.20 -15.70 10.29
CA HIS A 265 2.33 -16.57 11.48
C HIS A 265 2.71 -18.00 11.09
N GLU A 266 2.12 -18.53 10.03
CA GLU A 266 2.47 -19.87 9.54
C GLU A 266 3.89 -19.92 8.96
N MET A 267 4.35 -18.85 8.29
CA MET A 267 5.74 -18.73 7.86
C MET A 267 6.71 -18.72 9.07
N ASP A 268 6.36 -18.00 10.15
CA ASP A 268 7.18 -17.96 11.37
C ASP A 268 7.22 -19.34 12.04
N ARG A 269 6.06 -20.03 12.15
CA ARG A 269 5.95 -21.38 12.71
C ARG A 269 6.75 -22.38 11.90
N GLY A 270 6.49 -22.47 10.60
CA GLY A 270 7.11 -23.46 9.72
C GLY A 270 8.62 -23.27 9.57
N ALA A 271 9.11 -22.01 9.50
CA ALA A 271 10.54 -21.73 9.43
C ALA A 271 11.26 -22.18 10.73
N LYS A 272 10.63 -21.93 11.89
CA LYS A 272 11.17 -22.39 13.19
C LYS A 272 11.20 -23.90 13.29
N GLU A 273 10.12 -24.58 12.91
CA GLU A 273 9.98 -26.04 12.97
C GLU A 273 10.95 -26.73 12.01
N ALA A 274 11.09 -26.21 10.80
CA ALA A 274 12.02 -26.73 9.78
C ALA A 274 13.49 -26.40 10.07
N GLY A 275 13.79 -25.52 11.04
CA GLY A 275 15.15 -25.07 11.32
C GLY A 275 15.78 -24.26 10.18
N VAL A 276 14.98 -23.57 9.37
CA VAL A 276 15.46 -22.74 8.27
C VAL A 276 15.41 -21.25 8.62
N LYS A 277 16.23 -20.44 7.95
CA LYS A 277 16.22 -18.98 8.16
C LYS A 277 14.86 -18.38 7.83
N ARG A 278 14.36 -17.46 8.65
CA ARG A 278 13.13 -16.73 8.39
C ARG A 278 13.32 -15.75 7.23
N ILE A 279 12.53 -15.90 6.18
CA ILE A 279 12.43 -14.96 5.06
C ILE A 279 11.03 -14.34 4.98
N ARG A 280 10.83 -13.24 4.26
CA ARG A 280 9.50 -12.68 4.03
C ARG A 280 8.72 -13.56 3.05
N ILE A 281 7.40 -13.58 3.13
CA ILE A 281 6.56 -14.31 2.15
C ILE A 281 6.87 -13.83 0.71
N HIS A 282 7.12 -12.53 0.53
CA HIS A 282 7.50 -11.99 -0.78
C HIS A 282 8.85 -12.54 -1.30
N ASP A 283 9.73 -12.94 -0.40
CA ASP A 283 11.05 -13.48 -0.76
C ASP A 283 10.96 -14.91 -1.32
N LEU A 284 9.82 -15.62 -1.14
CA LEU A 284 9.54 -16.87 -1.85
C LEU A 284 9.52 -16.69 -3.36
N ARG A 285 9.07 -15.52 -3.84
CA ARG A 285 9.14 -15.19 -5.26
C ARG A 285 10.60 -14.98 -5.73
N HIS A 286 11.48 -14.48 -4.87
CA HIS A 286 12.92 -14.41 -5.17
C HIS A 286 13.54 -15.80 -5.16
N SER A 287 13.11 -16.67 -4.24
CA SER A 287 13.51 -18.08 -4.20
C SER A 287 13.09 -18.81 -5.47
N HIS A 288 11.87 -18.58 -5.98
CA HIS A 288 11.40 -19.13 -7.26
C HIS A 288 12.30 -18.70 -8.43
N VAL A 289 12.65 -17.42 -8.52
CA VAL A 289 13.52 -16.92 -9.60
C VAL A 289 14.92 -17.54 -9.53
N SER A 290 15.41 -17.92 -8.36
CA SER A 290 16.71 -18.59 -8.22
C SER A 290 16.70 -20.07 -8.62
N LEU A 291 15.51 -20.66 -8.90
CA LEU A 291 15.36 -22.02 -9.42
C LEU A 291 15.45 -22.10 -10.96
N LEU A 292 15.22 -20.97 -11.64
CA LEU A 292 15.24 -20.85 -13.08
C LEU A 292 16.65 -20.57 -13.60
#